data_ae5e4b9a0ff9a49e68efa88c1436c582
#
_entry.id   ae5e4b9a0ff9a49e68efa88c1436c582
#
_cell.length_a   1.000
_cell.length_b   1.000
_cell.length_c   1.000
_cell.angle_alpha   90.00
_cell.angle_beta   90.00
_cell.angle_gamma   90.00
#
_symmetry.space_group_name_H-M   'P 1'
#
loop_
_entity.id
_entity.type
_entity.pdbx_description
1 polymer ?
#
loop_
_entity_poly.entity_id
_entity_poly.type
_entity_poly.pdbx_seq_one_letter_code
_entity_poly.pdbx_strand_id
1 'polypeptide(L)'
;GGRRRVVPRGNSPEAALVPRSRVEGAAHLLDVCRSLCGGDPLEPPQRCTDSEPGVEADLADIAGQVQARRALEIAAAGGHNLMLVGLPGSGKSMLATRLPGLLPRLDEAEALEVAAIAALTRQGFDPRRWRARPFRSPHHTASTAALVGGGAAPRPGEVSLAHCGVLFLDEMPEFGRAALEALREPLETGQVCLARAAHRAEYPAQCQLVAAMNPCPCGYLGDPAGRCHCSLEQVRRYRGRISGPLLDRIDLQVEMAPVSAEELLSRRSCGESSGAVRRRVVRARRRQLERCARLNARLDAAQTGLFCEPGNAGRRLLTQALDRFGLSARAAHRVFRVARTIACLLYTS
;
A
#
# COMPACT_ATOMS: atom_id res chain seq x y z
N GLY A 1 8.03 -16.15 -28.31
CA GLY A 1 8.84 -16.27 -29.49
C GLY A 1 10.31 -16.06 -29.20
N GLY A 2 11.15 -17.08 -29.52
CA GLY A 2 12.56 -17.19 -29.14
C GLY A 2 13.53 -16.28 -29.90
N ARG A 3 13.20 -15.00 -30.10
CA ARG A 3 14.13 -14.04 -30.71
C ARG A 3 15.20 -13.62 -29.70
N ARG A 4 16.48 -13.70 -30.11
CA ARG A 4 17.63 -13.13 -29.42
C ARG A 4 17.47 -11.60 -29.37
N ARG A 5 17.64 -11.00 -28.20
CA ARG A 5 17.56 -9.54 -27.98
C ARG A 5 18.91 -9.08 -27.46
N VAL A 6 19.52 -8.15 -28.15
CA VAL A 6 20.75 -7.51 -27.70
C VAL A 6 20.38 -6.14 -27.14
N VAL A 7 20.83 -5.86 -25.93
CA VAL A 7 20.60 -4.60 -25.22
C VAL A 7 21.92 -4.04 -24.68
N PRO A 8 22.01 -2.75 -24.38
CA PRO A 8 23.17 -2.22 -23.67
C PRO A 8 23.45 -3.01 -22.39
N ARG A 9 24.72 -3.27 -22.08
CA ARG A 9 25.13 -4.06 -20.90
C ARG A 9 24.49 -3.58 -19.60
N GLY A 10 24.37 -2.24 -19.41
CA GLY A 10 23.72 -1.66 -18.24
C GLY A 10 22.23 -1.97 -18.10
N ASN A 11 21.53 -2.24 -19.20
CA ASN A 11 20.08 -2.55 -19.22
C ASN A 11 19.82 -4.07 -19.26
N SER A 12 20.87 -4.90 -19.39
CA SER A 12 20.71 -6.34 -19.53
C SER A 12 20.10 -7.02 -18.29
N PRO A 13 20.37 -6.60 -17.03
CA PRO A 13 19.71 -7.16 -15.85
C PRO A 13 18.20 -6.89 -15.83
N GLU A 14 17.77 -5.66 -16.18
CA GLU A 14 16.36 -5.29 -16.28
C GLU A 14 15.64 -6.06 -17.40
N ALA A 15 16.23 -6.10 -18.58
CA ALA A 15 15.65 -6.81 -19.72
C ALA A 15 15.54 -8.33 -19.49
N ALA A 16 16.43 -8.91 -18.67
CA ALA A 16 16.42 -10.32 -18.30
C ALA A 16 15.30 -10.70 -17.32
N LEU A 17 14.63 -9.72 -16.68
CA LEU A 17 13.49 -9.96 -15.82
C LEU A 17 12.26 -10.43 -16.59
N VAL A 18 12.19 -10.13 -17.90
CA VAL A 18 11.08 -10.59 -18.75
C VAL A 18 11.21 -12.11 -18.96
N PRO A 19 10.21 -12.91 -18.55
CA PRO A 19 10.25 -14.36 -18.65
C PRO A 19 10.48 -14.85 -20.08
N ARG A 20 11.26 -15.92 -20.22
CA ARG A 20 11.56 -16.56 -21.51
C ARG A 20 12.20 -15.63 -22.54
N SER A 21 12.71 -14.46 -22.16
CA SER A 21 13.49 -13.60 -23.03
C SER A 21 14.94 -14.12 -23.13
N ARG A 22 15.45 -14.24 -24.36
CA ARG A 22 16.89 -14.47 -24.60
C ARG A 22 17.54 -13.10 -24.75
N VAL A 23 18.03 -12.57 -23.62
CA VAL A 23 18.70 -11.26 -23.57
C VAL A 23 20.20 -11.47 -23.51
N GLU A 24 20.95 -10.64 -24.19
CA GLU A 24 22.41 -10.59 -24.17
C GLU A 24 22.83 -9.11 -24.02
N GLY A 25 23.86 -8.85 -23.23
CA GLY A 25 24.37 -7.51 -23.00
C GLY A 25 25.58 -7.22 -23.90
N ALA A 26 25.57 -6.07 -24.57
CA ALA A 26 26.73 -5.58 -25.30
C ALA A 26 27.21 -4.25 -24.70
N ALA A 27 28.52 -4.07 -24.53
CA ALA A 27 29.11 -2.81 -24.11
C ALA A 27 29.23 -1.84 -25.28
N HIS A 28 29.49 -2.37 -26.47
CA HIS A 28 29.69 -1.59 -27.69
C HIS A 28 29.03 -2.25 -28.89
N LEU A 29 28.63 -1.45 -29.89
CA LEU A 29 28.05 -1.97 -31.13
C LEU A 29 29.01 -2.96 -31.88
N LEU A 30 30.29 -2.72 -31.78
CA LEU A 30 31.30 -3.62 -32.35
C LEU A 30 31.27 -5.03 -31.75
N ASP A 31 30.92 -5.19 -30.50
CA ASP A 31 30.77 -6.49 -29.84
C ASP A 31 29.63 -7.29 -30.49
N VAL A 32 28.52 -6.57 -30.80
CA VAL A 32 27.40 -7.17 -31.53
C VAL A 32 27.82 -7.63 -32.93
N CYS A 33 28.54 -6.76 -33.66
CA CYS A 33 29.06 -7.09 -35.01
C CYS A 33 29.97 -8.31 -34.95
N ARG A 34 30.92 -8.35 -34.00
CA ARG A 34 31.84 -9.49 -33.85
C ARG A 34 31.07 -10.79 -33.56
N SER A 35 30.11 -10.74 -32.62
CA SER A 35 29.28 -11.90 -32.28
C SER A 35 28.43 -12.40 -33.46
N LEU A 36 27.94 -11.51 -34.32
CA LEU A 36 27.17 -11.86 -35.51
C LEU A 36 28.06 -12.44 -36.65
N CYS A 37 29.34 -12.02 -36.71
CA CYS A 37 30.32 -12.51 -37.69
C CYS A 37 31.04 -13.79 -37.23
N GLY A 38 30.55 -14.48 -36.17
CA GLY A 38 31.16 -15.74 -35.72
C GLY A 38 32.29 -15.56 -34.70
N GLY A 39 32.47 -14.36 -34.14
CA GLY A 39 33.37 -14.08 -33.01
C GLY A 39 32.79 -14.47 -31.66
N ASP A 40 33.38 -13.92 -30.59
CA ASP A 40 33.01 -14.25 -29.22
C ASP A 40 31.51 -14.02 -28.95
N PRO A 41 30.83 -14.93 -28.20
CA PRO A 41 29.46 -14.76 -27.82
C PRO A 41 29.31 -13.57 -26.85
N LEU A 42 28.19 -12.86 -26.96
CA LEU A 42 27.86 -11.77 -26.00
C LEU A 42 27.60 -12.35 -24.62
N GLU A 43 27.93 -11.56 -23.60
CA GLU A 43 27.74 -11.97 -22.21
C GLU A 43 26.26 -12.17 -21.87
N PRO A 44 25.88 -13.29 -21.24
CA PRO A 44 24.53 -13.45 -20.71
C PRO A 44 24.29 -12.43 -19.59
N PRO A 45 23.05 -11.94 -19.42
CA PRO A 45 22.74 -11.00 -18.36
C PRO A 45 22.99 -11.64 -16.99
N GLN A 46 23.53 -10.87 -16.06
CA GLN A 46 23.50 -11.26 -14.66
C GLN A 46 22.04 -11.27 -14.22
N ARG A 47 21.49 -12.45 -13.99
CA ARG A 47 20.15 -12.56 -13.40
C ARG A 47 20.20 -12.01 -11.98
N CYS A 48 19.37 -11.02 -11.72
CA CYS A 48 19.11 -10.62 -10.34
C CYS A 48 18.51 -11.83 -9.65
N THR A 49 19.25 -12.41 -8.74
CA THR A 49 18.70 -13.38 -7.78
C THR A 49 17.68 -12.64 -6.94
N ASP A 50 16.60 -13.34 -6.58
CA ASP A 50 15.64 -12.84 -5.58
C ASP A 50 16.44 -12.47 -4.31
N SER A 51 16.90 -11.24 -4.22
CA SER A 51 17.53 -10.75 -2.99
C SER A 51 16.47 -10.85 -1.90
N GLU A 52 16.81 -11.52 -0.81
CA GLU A 52 15.99 -11.37 0.38
C GLU A 52 15.91 -9.88 0.70
N PRO A 53 14.72 -9.34 0.98
CA PRO A 53 14.63 -7.97 1.45
C PRO A 53 15.60 -7.83 2.62
N GLY A 54 16.45 -6.80 2.57
CA GLY A 54 17.34 -6.50 3.70
C GLY A 54 16.53 -6.47 4.99
N VAL A 55 17.16 -6.68 6.14
CA VAL A 55 16.52 -6.80 7.46
C VAL A 55 15.40 -5.77 7.59
N GLU A 56 14.19 -6.18 7.22
CA GLU A 56 13.01 -5.33 7.37
C GLU A 56 12.75 -5.18 8.87
N ALA A 57 12.45 -3.97 9.30
CA ALA A 57 12.08 -3.71 10.68
C ALA A 57 10.91 -4.62 11.10
N ASP A 58 11.06 -5.38 12.18
CA ASP A 58 10.08 -6.38 12.62
C ASP A 58 8.91 -5.71 13.36
N LEU A 59 7.72 -6.31 13.23
CA LEU A 59 6.54 -5.90 13.99
C LEU A 59 6.72 -6.14 15.49
N ALA A 60 7.54 -7.10 15.88
CA ALA A 60 7.92 -7.38 17.27
C ALA A 60 8.64 -6.22 17.96
N ASP A 61 9.26 -5.30 17.21
CA ASP A 61 9.93 -4.11 17.75
C ASP A 61 8.96 -3.05 18.28
N ILE A 62 7.66 -3.18 17.96
CA ILE A 62 6.64 -2.21 18.38
C ILE A 62 6.08 -2.63 19.74
N ALA A 63 6.34 -1.81 20.75
CA ALA A 63 5.80 -2.01 22.08
C ALA A 63 4.30 -1.72 22.12
N GLY A 64 3.53 -2.54 22.83
CA GLY A 64 2.10 -2.34 23.01
C GLY A 64 1.30 -2.37 21.71
N GLN A 65 0.43 -1.38 21.52
CA GLN A 65 -0.36 -1.12 20.31
C GLN A 65 -1.14 -2.32 19.75
N VAL A 66 -1.69 -3.16 20.63
CA VAL A 66 -2.34 -4.44 20.27
C VAL A 66 -3.44 -4.25 19.22
N GLN A 67 -4.29 -3.23 19.39
CA GLN A 67 -5.38 -2.95 18.43
C GLN A 67 -4.85 -2.48 17.07
N ALA A 68 -3.85 -1.60 17.05
CA ALA A 68 -3.28 -1.08 15.82
C ALA A 68 -2.51 -2.18 15.05
N ARG A 69 -1.79 -3.07 15.76
CA ARG A 69 -1.15 -4.25 15.19
C ARG A 69 -2.17 -5.21 14.58
N ARG A 70 -3.28 -5.46 15.28
CA ARG A 70 -4.37 -6.29 14.74
C ARG A 70 -5.03 -5.66 13.51
N ALA A 71 -5.26 -4.35 13.54
CA ALA A 71 -5.80 -3.64 12.38
C ALA A 71 -4.83 -3.68 11.19
N LEU A 72 -3.52 -3.58 11.42
CA LEU A 72 -2.51 -3.72 10.37
C LEU A 72 -2.54 -5.12 9.75
N GLU A 73 -2.69 -6.17 10.57
CA GLU A 73 -2.84 -7.56 10.08
C GLU A 73 -4.10 -7.71 9.21
N ILE A 74 -5.24 -7.17 9.66
CA ILE A 74 -6.51 -7.21 8.90
C ILE A 74 -6.35 -6.41 7.60
N ALA A 75 -5.76 -5.22 7.66
CA ALA A 75 -5.48 -4.39 6.50
C ALA A 75 -4.58 -5.13 5.49
N ALA A 76 -3.49 -5.75 5.98
CA ALA A 76 -2.61 -6.57 5.17
C ALA A 76 -3.34 -7.75 4.52
N ALA A 77 -4.18 -8.45 5.25
CA ALA A 77 -4.88 -9.64 4.77
C ALA A 77 -5.94 -9.33 3.72
N GLY A 78 -6.71 -8.26 3.91
CA GLY A 78 -7.83 -7.91 3.01
C GLY A 78 -7.48 -6.88 1.93
N GLY A 79 -6.32 -6.24 2.00
CA GLY A 79 -5.98 -5.10 1.16
C GLY A 79 -6.74 -3.82 1.54
N HIS A 80 -7.17 -3.72 2.81
CA HIS A 80 -7.96 -2.59 3.32
C HIS A 80 -7.11 -1.35 3.54
N ASN A 81 -7.66 -0.19 3.22
CA ASN A 81 -7.05 1.09 3.56
C ASN A 81 -7.18 1.34 5.08
N LEU A 82 -6.12 1.88 5.67
CA LEU A 82 -6.00 2.05 7.12
C LEU A 82 -5.65 3.49 7.47
N MET A 83 -6.30 4.04 8.49
CA MET A 83 -5.93 5.31 9.11
C MET A 83 -5.58 5.10 10.58
N LEU A 84 -4.41 5.60 10.97
CA LEU A 84 -3.89 5.59 12.33
C LEU A 84 -4.02 7.00 12.91
N VAL A 85 -4.75 7.12 14.01
CA VAL A 85 -4.92 8.39 14.73
C VAL A 85 -4.28 8.26 16.11
N GLY A 86 -3.40 9.18 16.47
CA GLY A 86 -2.77 9.09 17.80
C GLY A 86 -1.84 10.24 18.09
N LEU A 87 -1.43 10.35 19.35
CA LEU A 87 -0.52 11.39 19.81
C LEU A 87 0.82 11.36 19.07
N PRO A 88 1.57 12.47 19.01
CA PRO A 88 2.96 12.44 18.53
C PRO A 88 3.76 11.38 19.30
N GLY A 89 4.60 10.63 18.61
CA GLY A 89 5.42 9.57 19.21
C GLY A 89 4.68 8.25 19.54
N SER A 90 3.39 8.10 19.20
CA SER A 90 2.64 6.83 19.43
C SER A 90 3.04 5.67 18.51
N GLY A 91 3.98 5.86 17.58
CA GLY A 91 4.49 4.79 16.70
C GLY A 91 3.72 4.61 15.38
N LYS A 92 2.89 5.59 14.94
CA LYS A 92 2.10 5.52 13.69
C LYS A 92 2.96 5.19 12.46
N SER A 93 4.00 5.97 12.23
CA SER A 93 4.90 5.82 11.07
C SER A 93 5.71 4.53 11.17
N MET A 94 6.13 4.16 12.40
CA MET A 94 6.77 2.86 12.66
C MET A 94 5.88 1.69 12.26
N LEU A 95 4.59 1.72 12.62
CA LEU A 95 3.64 0.68 12.29
C LEU A 95 3.40 0.60 10.77
N ALA A 96 3.23 1.76 10.11
CA ALA A 96 3.01 1.83 8.67
C ALA A 96 4.17 1.23 7.85
N THR A 97 5.41 1.49 8.25
CA THR A 97 6.61 0.97 7.56
C THR A 97 6.78 -0.56 7.67
N ARG A 98 6.08 -1.24 8.61
CA ARG A 98 6.09 -2.71 8.72
C ARG A 98 5.10 -3.39 7.79
N LEU A 99 4.13 -2.65 7.24
CA LEU A 99 3.10 -3.26 6.37
C LEU A 99 3.68 -4.01 5.16
N PRO A 100 4.66 -3.49 4.39
CA PRO A 100 5.24 -4.23 3.26
C PRO A 100 5.77 -5.61 3.65
N GLY A 101 6.41 -5.73 4.81
CA GLY A 101 6.94 -6.98 5.34
C GLY A 101 5.87 -8.03 5.68
N LEU A 102 4.62 -7.61 5.89
CA LEU A 102 3.49 -8.51 6.12
C LEU A 102 2.85 -9.01 4.82
N LEU A 103 3.10 -8.35 3.69
CA LEU A 103 2.51 -8.68 2.40
C LEU A 103 3.27 -9.81 1.69
N PRO A 104 2.61 -10.64 0.86
CA PRO A 104 3.31 -11.54 -0.03
C PRO A 104 4.14 -10.74 -1.04
N ARG A 105 5.24 -11.32 -1.51
CA ARG A 105 6.00 -10.75 -2.64
C ARG A 105 5.08 -10.59 -3.84
N LEU A 106 5.42 -9.66 -4.73
CA LEU A 106 4.72 -9.51 -6.00
C LEU A 106 4.80 -10.81 -6.80
N ASP A 107 3.73 -11.18 -7.48
CA ASP A 107 3.82 -12.17 -8.54
C ASP A 107 4.57 -11.59 -9.75
N GLU A 108 4.77 -12.39 -10.77
CA GLU A 108 5.57 -12.00 -11.92
C GLU A 108 4.90 -10.89 -12.75
N ALA A 109 3.58 -10.96 -12.89
CA ALA A 109 2.81 -9.96 -13.63
C ALA A 109 2.79 -8.62 -12.88
N GLU A 110 2.48 -8.63 -11.58
CA GLU A 110 2.55 -7.45 -10.71
C GLU A 110 3.96 -6.82 -10.73
N ALA A 111 5.01 -7.65 -10.67
CA ALA A 111 6.39 -7.17 -10.65
C ALA A 111 6.80 -6.49 -11.96
N LEU A 112 6.34 -7.01 -13.12
CA LEU A 112 6.56 -6.37 -14.42
C LEU A 112 5.83 -5.03 -14.54
N GLU A 113 4.59 -4.93 -14.07
CA GLU A 113 3.84 -3.66 -14.05
C GLU A 113 4.56 -2.61 -13.19
N VAL A 114 5.01 -2.99 -11.99
CA VAL A 114 5.77 -2.10 -11.09
C VAL A 114 7.09 -1.65 -11.74
N ALA A 115 7.83 -2.58 -12.36
CA ALA A 115 9.07 -2.26 -13.05
C ALA A 115 8.84 -1.30 -14.22
N ALA A 116 7.78 -1.53 -15.02
CA ALA A 116 7.42 -0.67 -16.15
C ALA A 116 7.09 0.77 -15.71
N ILE A 117 6.35 0.92 -14.60
CA ILE A 117 6.04 2.26 -14.05
C ILE A 117 7.31 2.93 -13.54
N ALA A 118 8.16 2.21 -12.81
CA ALA A 118 9.40 2.74 -12.26
C ALA A 118 10.38 3.19 -13.37
N ALA A 119 10.44 2.45 -14.49
CA ALA A 119 11.28 2.79 -15.64
C ALA A 119 10.90 4.13 -16.30
N LEU A 120 9.67 4.62 -16.11
CA LEU A 120 9.25 5.94 -16.60
C LEU A 120 9.76 7.11 -15.74
N THR A 121 10.36 6.81 -14.60
CA THR A 121 10.97 7.85 -13.73
C THR A 121 12.42 8.13 -14.13
N ARG A 122 12.96 9.26 -13.65
CA ARG A 122 14.38 9.58 -13.87
C ARG A 122 15.34 8.61 -13.19
N GLN A 123 14.91 7.95 -12.11
CA GLN A 123 15.73 6.99 -11.35
C GLN A 123 15.76 5.62 -12.00
N GLY A 124 14.77 5.32 -12.87
CA GLY A 124 14.61 4.01 -13.47
C GLY A 124 14.17 2.94 -12.46
N PHE A 125 14.18 1.71 -12.91
CA PHE A 125 13.89 0.55 -12.06
C PHE A 125 15.21 -0.01 -11.48
N ASP A 126 15.23 -0.32 -10.18
CA ASP A 126 16.34 -1.03 -9.53
C ASP A 126 16.06 -2.54 -9.53
N PRO A 127 16.81 -3.35 -10.32
CA PRO A 127 16.61 -4.79 -10.40
C PRO A 127 16.72 -5.53 -9.06
N ARG A 128 17.45 -4.97 -8.08
CA ARG A 128 17.57 -5.56 -6.73
C ARG A 128 16.25 -5.54 -5.96
N ARG A 129 15.31 -4.69 -6.38
CA ARG A 129 13.95 -4.59 -5.83
C ARG A 129 12.92 -5.44 -6.59
N TRP A 130 13.39 -6.36 -7.43
CA TRP A 130 12.51 -7.27 -8.15
C TRP A 130 11.58 -8.03 -7.19
N ARG A 131 10.28 -7.99 -7.46
CA ARG A 131 9.20 -8.59 -6.66
C ARG A 131 9.03 -8.02 -5.25
N ALA A 132 9.76 -6.97 -4.88
CA ALA A 132 9.50 -6.24 -3.64
C ALA A 132 8.28 -5.31 -3.81
N ARG A 133 7.39 -5.27 -2.82
CA ARG A 133 6.26 -4.34 -2.86
C ARG A 133 6.72 -2.91 -2.64
N PRO A 134 6.34 -1.96 -3.52
CA PRO A 134 6.68 -0.56 -3.33
C PRO A 134 6.12 -0.01 -2.02
N PHE A 135 6.91 0.81 -1.34
CA PHE A 135 6.46 1.66 -0.23
C PHE A 135 6.79 3.10 -0.58
N ARG A 136 5.77 3.92 -0.74
CA ARG A 136 5.90 5.33 -1.09
C ARG A 136 5.38 6.19 0.04
N SER A 137 6.20 7.14 0.50
CA SER A 137 5.88 8.05 1.60
C SER A 137 6.22 9.48 1.17
N PRO A 138 5.35 10.12 0.36
CA PRO A 138 5.56 11.51 -0.05
C PRO A 138 5.45 12.44 1.15
N HIS A 139 6.23 13.51 1.13
CA HIS A 139 6.13 14.57 2.13
C HIS A 139 4.80 15.31 1.99
N HIS A 140 4.23 15.81 3.08
CA HIS A 140 2.91 16.47 3.07
C HIS A 140 2.85 17.75 2.21
N THR A 141 4.00 18.35 1.87
CA THR A 141 4.10 19.47 0.92
C THR A 141 4.00 19.06 -0.55
N ALA A 142 3.84 17.75 -0.84
CA ALA A 142 3.76 17.27 -2.21
C ALA A 142 2.57 17.90 -2.95
N SER A 143 2.82 18.40 -4.17
CA SER A 143 1.78 18.95 -5.03
C SER A 143 0.84 17.84 -5.55
N THR A 144 -0.34 18.25 -6.06
CA THR A 144 -1.26 17.33 -6.75
C THR A 144 -0.56 16.56 -7.87
N ALA A 145 0.27 17.24 -8.68
CA ALA A 145 1.02 16.62 -9.76
C ALA A 145 2.08 15.61 -9.26
N ALA A 146 2.67 15.85 -8.09
CA ALA A 146 3.58 14.88 -7.48
C ALA A 146 2.83 13.63 -7.00
N LEU A 147 1.63 13.79 -6.42
CA LEU A 147 0.84 12.65 -5.92
C LEU A 147 0.23 11.81 -7.04
N VAL A 148 -0.51 12.42 -7.96
CA VAL A 148 -1.24 11.67 -8.99
C VAL A 148 -0.56 11.64 -10.34
N GLY A 149 0.43 12.49 -10.55
CA GLY A 149 1.12 12.60 -11.83
C GLY A 149 0.71 13.85 -12.60
N GLY A 150 1.43 14.15 -13.67
CA GLY A 150 1.20 15.33 -14.50
C GLY A 150 2.46 15.82 -15.19
N GLY A 151 2.43 17.10 -15.59
CA GLY A 151 3.51 17.75 -16.33
C GLY A 151 3.18 17.93 -17.81
N ALA A 152 4.06 18.61 -18.56
CA ALA A 152 3.91 18.79 -20.01
C ALA A 152 3.98 17.43 -20.73
N ALA A 153 4.95 16.60 -20.36
CA ALA A 153 4.95 15.18 -20.68
C ALA A 153 4.35 14.43 -19.47
N PRO A 154 3.19 13.77 -19.61
CA PRO A 154 2.56 13.07 -18.49
C PRO A 154 3.52 12.05 -17.87
N ARG A 155 3.72 12.14 -16.56
CA ARG A 155 4.54 11.21 -15.78
C ARG A 155 3.74 10.62 -14.62
N PRO A 156 4.02 9.37 -14.22
CA PRO A 156 3.36 8.77 -13.07
C PRO A 156 3.71 9.54 -11.79
N GLY A 157 2.71 9.71 -10.91
CA GLY A 157 2.88 10.26 -9.56
C GLY A 157 3.11 9.18 -8.52
N GLU A 158 3.23 9.61 -7.25
CA GLU A 158 3.49 8.72 -6.12
C GLU A 158 2.44 7.60 -5.96
N VAL A 159 1.17 7.86 -6.29
CA VAL A 159 0.11 6.85 -6.22
C VAL A 159 0.33 5.71 -7.23
N SER A 160 0.80 6.04 -8.45
CA SER A 160 1.16 5.04 -9.45
C SER A 160 2.49 4.35 -9.12
N LEU A 161 3.46 5.07 -8.55
CA LEU A 161 4.71 4.48 -8.07
C LEU A 161 4.50 3.55 -6.86
N ALA A 162 3.37 3.68 -6.16
CA ALA A 162 2.93 2.78 -5.09
C ALA A 162 2.11 1.59 -5.61
N HIS A 163 1.96 1.42 -6.93
CA HIS A 163 1.17 0.35 -7.53
C HIS A 163 1.56 -1.02 -7.00
N CYS A 164 0.57 -1.85 -6.70
CA CYS A 164 0.72 -3.17 -6.04
C CYS A 164 1.45 -3.14 -4.68
N GLY A 165 1.64 -1.95 -4.11
CA GLY A 165 2.33 -1.70 -2.85
C GLY A 165 1.53 -0.83 -1.89
N VAL A 166 2.24 0.02 -1.15
CA VAL A 166 1.69 0.86 -0.08
C VAL A 166 1.99 2.32 -0.35
N LEU A 167 0.95 3.15 -0.32
CA LEU A 167 1.06 4.60 -0.25
C LEU A 167 0.84 5.02 1.21
N PHE A 168 1.87 5.58 1.84
CA PHE A 168 1.79 6.08 3.20
C PHE A 168 1.72 7.60 3.21
N LEU A 169 0.66 8.15 3.79
CA LEU A 169 0.49 9.59 3.99
C LEU A 169 0.62 9.92 5.48
N ASP A 170 1.80 10.32 5.88
CA ASP A 170 2.00 10.82 7.24
C ASP A 170 1.47 12.25 7.36
N GLU A 171 0.94 12.60 8.54
CA GLU A 171 0.32 13.91 8.77
C GLU A 171 -0.73 14.25 7.69
N MET A 172 -1.59 13.29 7.34
CA MET A 172 -2.55 13.42 6.23
C MET A 172 -3.31 14.75 6.18
N PRO A 173 -3.80 15.36 7.30
CA PRO A 173 -4.49 16.65 7.25
C PRO A 173 -3.60 17.83 6.83
N GLU A 174 -2.28 17.68 6.82
CA GLU A 174 -1.35 18.75 6.40
C GLU A 174 -1.12 18.79 4.90
N PHE A 175 -1.52 17.74 4.17
CA PHE A 175 -1.53 17.78 2.70
C PHE A 175 -2.50 18.84 2.17
N GLY A 176 -2.16 19.44 1.05
CA GLY A 176 -3.06 20.35 0.35
C GLY A 176 -4.38 19.65 -0.01
N ARG A 177 -5.52 20.33 0.23
CA ARG A 177 -6.86 19.76 0.00
C ARG A 177 -7.04 19.23 -1.42
N ALA A 178 -6.57 19.99 -2.43
CA ALA A 178 -6.65 19.56 -3.83
C ALA A 178 -5.87 18.28 -4.11
N ALA A 179 -4.73 18.09 -3.43
CA ALA A 179 -3.90 16.91 -3.55
C ALA A 179 -4.58 15.67 -2.94
N LEU A 180 -5.23 15.82 -1.77
CA LEU A 180 -6.03 14.75 -1.16
C LEU A 180 -7.27 14.38 -1.98
N GLU A 181 -7.99 15.37 -2.51
CA GLU A 181 -9.18 15.12 -3.35
C GLU A 181 -8.81 14.38 -4.64
N ALA A 182 -7.64 14.65 -5.22
CA ALA A 182 -7.17 13.97 -6.42
C ALA A 182 -6.88 12.46 -6.20
N LEU A 183 -6.70 12.01 -4.96
CA LEU A 183 -6.52 10.59 -4.64
C LEU A 183 -7.83 9.78 -4.67
N ARG A 184 -9.00 10.46 -4.70
CA ARG A 184 -10.30 9.76 -4.63
C ARG A 184 -10.53 8.82 -5.80
N GLU A 185 -10.24 9.27 -7.01
CA GLU A 185 -10.41 8.47 -8.22
C GLU A 185 -9.45 7.28 -8.25
N PRO A 186 -8.12 7.43 -8.07
CA PRO A 186 -7.19 6.31 -8.03
C PRO A 186 -7.52 5.26 -6.96
N LEU A 187 -7.95 5.69 -5.78
CA LEU A 187 -8.32 4.76 -4.70
C LEU A 187 -9.61 3.98 -4.99
N GLU A 188 -10.48 4.49 -5.86
CA GLU A 188 -11.71 3.80 -6.27
C GLU A 188 -11.49 2.92 -7.51
N THR A 189 -10.88 3.47 -8.55
CA THR A 189 -10.71 2.79 -9.84
C THR A 189 -9.45 1.93 -9.93
N GLY A 190 -8.43 2.24 -9.13
CA GLY A 190 -7.11 1.63 -9.23
C GLY A 190 -6.28 2.15 -10.40
N GLN A 191 -6.66 3.29 -10.99
CA GLN A 191 -6.01 3.89 -12.14
C GLN A 191 -5.96 5.41 -12.02
N VAL A 192 -5.00 6.03 -12.68
CA VAL A 192 -4.89 7.49 -12.87
C VAL A 192 -4.98 7.80 -14.33
N CYS A 193 -5.98 8.62 -14.72
CA CYS A 193 -6.13 9.11 -16.08
C CYS A 193 -5.62 10.57 -16.16
N LEU A 194 -4.53 10.79 -16.88
CA LEU A 194 -3.99 12.12 -17.13
C LEU A 194 -4.36 12.56 -18.55
N ALA A 195 -5.28 13.52 -18.66
CA ALA A 195 -5.67 14.11 -19.93
C ALA A 195 -5.06 15.51 -20.05
N ARG A 196 -4.33 15.76 -21.12
CA ARG A 196 -3.80 17.08 -21.53
C ARG A 196 -4.11 17.27 -23.01
N ALA A 197 -4.11 18.52 -23.48
CA ALA A 197 -4.56 18.87 -24.83
C ALA A 197 -3.94 18.01 -25.96
N ALA A 198 -2.67 17.60 -25.82
CA ALA A 198 -1.96 16.81 -26.84
C ALA A 198 -1.70 15.33 -26.42
N HIS A 199 -1.87 14.97 -25.13
CA HIS A 199 -1.48 13.65 -24.63
C HIS A 199 -2.50 13.12 -23.62
N ARG A 200 -2.86 11.86 -23.78
CA ARG A 200 -3.60 11.10 -22.77
C ARG A 200 -2.71 9.95 -22.30
N ALA A 201 -2.53 9.83 -21.00
CA ALA A 201 -1.80 8.74 -20.39
C ALA A 201 -2.64 8.13 -19.25
N GLU A 202 -2.59 6.82 -19.13
CA GLU A 202 -3.25 6.06 -18.09
C GLU A 202 -2.20 5.24 -17.35
N TYR A 203 -2.18 5.35 -16.04
CA TYR A 203 -1.23 4.63 -15.19
C TYR A 203 -1.99 3.79 -14.16
N PRO A 204 -1.59 2.52 -13.96
CA PRO A 204 -2.15 1.73 -12.87
C PRO A 204 -1.74 2.34 -11.52
N ALA A 205 -2.69 2.29 -10.57
CA ALA A 205 -2.54 2.90 -9.25
C ALA A 205 -3.23 2.06 -8.16
N GLN A 206 -3.15 0.74 -8.29
CA GLN A 206 -3.74 -0.20 -7.33
C GLN A 206 -2.87 -0.28 -6.07
N CYS A 207 -2.80 0.78 -5.29
CA CYS A 207 -2.09 0.78 -4.01
C CYS A 207 -3.02 0.54 -2.82
N GLN A 208 -2.42 0.19 -1.69
CA GLN A 208 -3.07 0.19 -0.39
C GLN A 208 -2.69 1.48 0.34
N LEU A 209 -3.69 2.29 0.70
CA LEU A 209 -3.47 3.53 1.44
C LEU A 209 -3.31 3.23 2.93
N VAL A 210 -2.23 3.71 3.52
CA VAL A 210 -2.07 3.88 4.96
C VAL A 210 -1.95 5.37 5.25
N ALA A 211 -2.77 5.89 6.12
CA ALA A 211 -2.72 7.30 6.53
C ALA A 211 -2.41 7.39 8.02
N ALA A 212 -1.70 8.42 8.42
CA ALA A 212 -1.49 8.76 9.81
C ALA A 212 -1.90 10.21 10.06
N MET A 213 -2.52 10.47 11.21
CA MET A 213 -2.84 11.81 11.64
C MET A 213 -2.77 11.97 13.16
N ASN A 214 -2.60 13.19 13.59
CA ASN A 214 -2.76 13.55 15.00
C ASN A 214 -4.24 13.78 15.32
N PRO A 215 -4.67 13.68 16.59
CA PRO A 215 -6.08 13.86 16.96
C PRO A 215 -6.55 15.32 16.85
N CYS A 216 -5.63 16.28 16.86
CA CYS A 216 -5.88 17.73 16.74
C CYS A 216 -4.64 18.46 16.22
N PRO A 217 -4.71 19.79 15.92
CA PRO A 217 -3.55 20.53 15.41
C PRO A 217 -2.33 20.54 16.32
N CYS A 218 -2.50 20.63 17.65
CA CYS A 218 -1.37 20.55 18.59
C CYS A 218 -0.89 19.10 18.83
N GLY A 219 -1.67 18.10 18.42
CA GLY A 219 -1.36 16.69 18.55
C GLY A 219 -1.77 16.03 19.87
N TYR A 220 -2.22 16.78 20.88
CA TYR A 220 -2.37 16.28 22.25
C TYR A 220 -3.82 16.10 22.75
N LEU A 221 -4.81 16.12 21.88
CA LEU A 221 -6.19 15.83 22.27
C LEU A 221 -6.31 14.39 22.78
N GLY A 222 -6.84 14.23 24.00
CA GLY A 222 -6.93 12.94 24.69
C GLY A 222 -5.65 12.53 25.43
N ASP A 223 -4.66 13.42 25.52
CA ASP A 223 -3.47 13.18 26.32
C ASP A 223 -3.80 13.19 27.84
N PRO A 224 -3.43 12.14 28.58
CA PRO A 224 -3.67 12.08 30.03
C PRO A 224 -3.05 13.24 30.82
N ALA A 225 -1.95 13.83 30.32
CA ALA A 225 -1.30 14.98 30.95
C ALA A 225 -1.98 16.32 30.67
N GLY A 226 -3.09 16.34 29.92
CA GLY A 226 -3.86 17.56 29.66
C GLY A 226 -3.14 18.60 28.80
N ARG A 227 -2.17 18.23 27.99
CA ARG A 227 -1.35 19.14 27.16
C ARG A 227 -2.09 19.78 25.99
N CYS A 228 -3.33 19.38 25.73
CA CYS A 228 -4.09 19.92 24.60
C CYS A 228 -4.67 21.30 24.93
N HIS A 229 -4.39 22.28 24.06
CA HIS A 229 -4.92 23.64 24.16
C HIS A 229 -5.86 24.00 22.98
N CYS A 230 -6.25 23.03 22.16
CA CYS A 230 -7.10 23.29 21.01
C CYS A 230 -8.55 23.47 21.38
N SER A 231 -9.21 24.50 20.84
CA SER A 231 -10.67 24.64 20.93
C SER A 231 -11.35 23.54 20.07
N LEU A 232 -12.62 23.27 20.39
CA LEU A 232 -13.42 22.32 19.60
C LEU A 232 -13.53 22.73 18.13
N GLU A 233 -13.57 24.03 17.84
CA GLU A 233 -13.61 24.56 16.49
C GLU A 233 -12.31 24.29 15.74
N GLN A 234 -11.16 24.48 16.38
CA GLN A 234 -9.85 24.14 15.80
C GLN A 234 -9.74 22.65 15.50
N VAL A 235 -10.20 21.78 16.38
CA VAL A 235 -10.23 20.33 16.16
C VAL A 235 -11.13 19.98 14.98
N ARG A 236 -12.35 20.55 14.90
CA ARG A 236 -13.28 20.33 13.79
C ARG A 236 -12.71 20.79 12.47
N ARG A 237 -12.09 21.98 12.42
CA ARG A 237 -11.44 22.52 11.22
C ARG A 237 -10.28 21.65 10.77
N TYR A 238 -9.46 21.16 11.68
CA TYR A 238 -8.34 20.27 11.38
C TYR A 238 -8.82 18.95 10.80
N ARG A 239 -9.75 18.26 11.44
CA ARG A 239 -10.33 17.01 10.95
C ARG A 239 -11.09 17.21 9.65
N GLY A 240 -11.75 18.34 9.46
CA GLY A 240 -12.49 18.70 8.25
C GLY A 240 -11.61 19.00 7.02
N ARG A 241 -10.28 19.01 7.16
CA ARG A 241 -9.37 19.06 5.99
C ARG A 241 -9.46 17.79 5.16
N ILE A 242 -9.77 16.64 5.76
CA ILE A 242 -10.04 15.39 5.07
C ILE A 242 -11.53 15.33 4.77
N SER A 243 -11.88 15.24 3.49
CA SER A 243 -13.29 15.19 3.09
C SER A 243 -13.96 13.87 3.47
N GLY A 244 -15.28 13.92 3.72
CA GLY A 244 -16.08 12.71 3.96
C GLY A 244 -15.92 11.66 2.87
N PRO A 245 -16.03 12.02 1.57
CA PRO A 245 -15.82 11.07 0.47
C PRO A 245 -14.45 10.41 0.44
N LEU A 246 -13.39 11.05 0.93
CA LEU A 246 -12.07 10.42 1.05
C LEU A 246 -12.00 9.49 2.26
N LEU A 247 -12.58 9.90 3.41
CA LEU A 247 -12.73 9.04 4.59
C LEU A 247 -13.54 7.78 4.30
N ASP A 248 -14.52 7.87 3.41
CA ASP A 248 -15.32 6.73 2.96
C ASP A 248 -14.51 5.67 2.19
N ARG A 249 -13.31 5.97 1.75
CA ARG A 249 -12.38 5.04 1.12
C ARG A 249 -11.36 4.41 2.08
N ILE A 250 -11.43 4.79 3.35
CA ILE A 250 -10.60 4.23 4.42
C ILE A 250 -11.46 3.23 5.21
N ASP A 251 -11.14 1.96 5.08
CA ASP A 251 -11.95 0.88 5.66
C ASP A 251 -11.78 0.75 7.17
N LEU A 252 -10.57 0.99 7.66
CA LEU A 252 -10.18 0.84 9.06
C LEU A 252 -9.65 2.17 9.60
N GLN A 253 -10.19 2.61 10.73
CA GLN A 253 -9.71 3.78 11.48
C GLN A 253 -9.40 3.32 12.89
N VAL A 254 -8.19 3.56 13.37
CA VAL A 254 -7.71 3.06 14.65
C VAL A 254 -7.09 4.18 15.46
N GLU A 255 -7.57 4.34 16.67
CA GLU A 255 -6.96 5.23 17.66
C GLU A 255 -5.83 4.47 18.38
N MET A 256 -4.64 5.05 18.35
CA MET A 256 -3.45 4.52 18.99
C MET A 256 -3.31 5.14 20.39
N ALA A 257 -3.31 4.29 21.40
CA ALA A 257 -3.10 4.73 22.77
C ALA A 257 -1.67 5.25 22.98
N PRO A 258 -1.44 6.16 23.92
CA PRO A 258 -0.09 6.49 24.39
C PRO A 258 0.61 5.22 24.88
N VAL A 259 1.89 5.05 24.55
CA VAL A 259 2.71 3.94 25.05
C VAL A 259 3.16 4.29 26.46
N SER A 260 2.97 3.40 27.42
CA SER A 260 3.40 3.62 28.78
C SER A 260 4.93 3.53 28.92
N ALA A 261 5.48 4.18 29.95
CA ALA A 261 6.92 4.09 30.23
C ALA A 261 7.36 2.64 30.52
N GLU A 262 6.48 1.85 31.17
CA GLU A 262 6.75 0.42 31.42
C GLU A 262 6.84 -0.38 30.14
N GLU A 263 5.94 -0.15 29.16
CA GLU A 263 5.96 -0.79 27.86
C GLU A 263 7.23 -0.42 27.06
N LEU A 264 7.67 0.84 27.14
CA LEU A 264 8.89 1.32 26.46
C LEU A 264 10.18 0.76 27.09
N LEU A 265 10.22 0.62 28.42
CA LEU A 265 11.38 0.13 29.16
C LEU A 265 11.43 -1.41 29.23
N SER A 266 10.29 -2.08 29.01
CA SER A 266 10.26 -3.53 28.95
C SER A 266 11.04 -3.99 27.71
N ARG A 267 12.26 -4.55 27.93
CA ARG A 267 13.06 -5.19 26.85
C ARG A 267 12.42 -6.48 26.30
N ARG A 268 11.27 -6.88 26.79
CA ARG A 268 10.53 -8.04 26.26
C ARG A 268 9.82 -7.61 24.99
N SER A 269 10.24 -8.17 23.87
CA SER A 269 9.48 -8.18 22.62
C SER A 269 8.09 -8.77 22.93
N CYS A 270 7.12 -7.91 23.23
CA CYS A 270 5.79 -8.33 23.69
C CYS A 270 4.87 -8.71 22.54
N GLY A 271 5.38 -8.82 21.32
CA GLY A 271 4.55 -9.00 20.14
C GLY A 271 5.00 -10.13 19.23
N GLU A 272 4.05 -10.61 18.42
CA GLU A 272 4.37 -11.56 17.36
C GLU A 272 5.28 -10.94 16.31
N SER A 273 6.19 -11.75 15.77
CA SER A 273 7.09 -11.35 14.68
C SER A 273 6.33 -11.09 13.37
N SER A 274 6.85 -10.23 12.54
CA SER A 274 6.35 -9.99 11.18
C SER A 274 6.20 -11.29 10.39
N GLY A 275 7.12 -12.25 10.54
CA GLY A 275 7.06 -13.54 9.89
C GLY A 275 5.86 -14.40 10.30
N ALA A 276 5.49 -14.40 11.59
CA ALA A 276 4.31 -15.13 12.07
C ALA A 276 3.01 -14.53 11.51
N VAL A 277 2.88 -13.20 11.57
CA VAL A 277 1.73 -12.46 11.02
C VAL A 277 1.64 -12.65 9.50
N ARG A 278 2.76 -12.54 8.79
CA ARG A 278 2.82 -12.72 7.33
C ARG A 278 2.29 -14.09 6.91
N ARG A 279 2.61 -15.19 7.63
CA ARG A 279 2.09 -16.51 7.29
C ARG A 279 0.56 -16.56 7.32
N ARG A 280 -0.09 -15.91 8.31
CA ARG A 280 -1.56 -15.82 8.38
C ARG A 280 -2.12 -14.94 7.25
N VAL A 281 -1.50 -13.79 7.00
CA VAL A 281 -1.86 -12.87 5.91
C VAL A 281 -1.81 -13.57 4.55
N VAL A 282 -0.72 -14.27 4.25
CA VAL A 282 -0.56 -14.99 2.97
C VAL A 282 -1.64 -16.06 2.81
N ARG A 283 -1.94 -16.85 3.84
CA ARG A 283 -3.01 -17.85 3.81
C ARG A 283 -4.38 -17.20 3.59
N ALA A 284 -4.68 -16.11 4.30
CA ALA A 284 -5.95 -15.41 4.16
C ALA A 284 -6.12 -14.80 2.76
N ARG A 285 -5.06 -14.21 2.19
CA ARG A 285 -5.06 -13.69 0.81
C ARG A 285 -5.26 -14.79 -0.22
N ARG A 286 -4.57 -15.91 -0.07
CA ARG A 286 -4.71 -17.06 -0.96
C ARG A 286 -6.17 -17.52 -1.06
N ARG A 287 -6.87 -17.69 0.06
CA ARG A 287 -8.30 -18.06 0.08
C ARG A 287 -9.21 -17.05 -0.64
N GLN A 288 -8.91 -15.76 -0.50
CA GLN A 288 -9.66 -14.70 -1.18
C GLN A 288 -9.47 -14.78 -2.69
N LEU A 289 -8.21 -14.94 -3.14
CA LEU A 289 -7.87 -15.03 -4.56
C LEU A 289 -8.40 -16.31 -5.20
N GLU A 290 -8.35 -17.45 -4.52
CA GLU A 290 -8.94 -18.73 -4.97
C GLU A 290 -10.45 -18.62 -5.11
N ARG A 291 -11.13 -17.86 -4.25
CA ARG A 291 -12.58 -17.68 -4.29
C ARG A 291 -13.07 -16.86 -5.48
N CYS A 292 -12.41 -15.75 -5.79
CA CYS A 292 -12.89 -14.82 -6.82
C CYS A 292 -11.81 -13.95 -7.48
N ALA A 293 -10.53 -14.35 -7.40
CA ALA A 293 -9.38 -13.61 -7.93
C ALA A 293 -9.26 -12.14 -7.43
N ARG A 294 -9.93 -11.80 -6.32
CA ARG A 294 -9.93 -10.44 -5.72
C ARG A 294 -9.78 -10.51 -4.22
N LEU A 295 -9.09 -9.51 -3.65
CA LEU A 295 -9.05 -9.29 -2.20
C LEU A 295 -10.39 -8.72 -1.71
N ASN A 296 -10.72 -8.94 -0.45
CA ASN A 296 -12.00 -8.54 0.12
C ASN A 296 -12.26 -7.03 0.03
N ALA A 297 -11.25 -6.19 0.20
CA ALA A 297 -11.40 -4.74 0.06
C ALA A 297 -11.84 -4.30 -1.36
N ARG A 298 -11.59 -5.13 -2.36
CA ARG A 298 -11.88 -4.84 -3.78
C ARG A 298 -13.12 -5.54 -4.33
N LEU A 299 -13.91 -6.19 -3.48
CA LEU A 299 -15.18 -6.76 -3.88
C LEU A 299 -16.16 -5.64 -4.28
N ASP A 300 -16.81 -5.79 -5.40
CA ASP A 300 -17.92 -4.93 -5.78
C ASP A 300 -19.20 -5.22 -4.95
N ALA A 301 -20.28 -4.49 -5.18
CA ALA A 301 -21.50 -4.63 -4.40
C ALA A 301 -22.12 -6.03 -4.55
N ALA A 302 -22.15 -6.58 -5.77
CA ALA A 302 -22.71 -7.91 -6.05
C ALA A 302 -21.87 -9.01 -5.38
N GLN A 303 -20.55 -8.93 -5.52
CA GLN A 303 -19.62 -9.87 -4.87
C GLN A 303 -19.65 -9.76 -3.35
N THR A 304 -19.82 -8.54 -2.80
CA THR A 304 -19.97 -8.34 -1.36
C THR A 304 -21.24 -9.02 -0.85
N GLY A 305 -22.38 -8.86 -1.55
CA GLY A 305 -23.62 -9.57 -1.23
C GLY A 305 -23.44 -11.09 -1.26
N LEU A 306 -22.75 -11.62 -2.29
CA LEU A 306 -22.57 -13.07 -2.47
C LEU A 306 -21.60 -13.68 -1.44
N PHE A 307 -20.46 -13.03 -1.16
CA PHE A 307 -19.38 -13.65 -0.41
C PHE A 307 -19.27 -13.19 1.05
N CYS A 308 -19.92 -12.08 1.40
CA CYS A 308 -19.80 -11.48 2.73
C CYS A 308 -21.12 -11.49 3.50
N GLU A 309 -22.10 -12.29 3.07
CA GLU A 309 -23.40 -12.36 3.74
C GLU A 309 -23.23 -12.91 5.16
N PRO A 310 -23.66 -12.17 6.20
CA PRO A 310 -23.60 -12.61 7.56
C PRO A 310 -24.77 -13.53 7.87
N GLY A 311 -24.61 -14.44 8.81
CA GLY A 311 -25.72 -15.19 9.36
C GLY A 311 -26.74 -14.29 10.09
N ASN A 312 -27.87 -14.86 10.50
CA ASN A 312 -28.98 -14.12 11.11
C ASN A 312 -28.58 -13.25 12.31
N ALA A 313 -27.66 -13.72 13.15
CA ALA A 313 -27.14 -12.94 14.29
C ALA A 313 -26.35 -11.72 13.84
N GLY A 314 -25.48 -11.88 12.83
CA GLY A 314 -24.69 -10.79 12.25
C GLY A 314 -25.58 -9.76 11.55
N ARG A 315 -26.63 -10.18 10.85
CA ARG A 315 -27.62 -9.26 10.24
C ARG A 315 -28.30 -8.40 11.30
N ARG A 316 -28.78 -8.99 12.39
CA ARG A 316 -29.41 -8.26 13.50
C ARG A 316 -28.48 -7.21 14.07
N LEU A 317 -27.22 -7.59 14.38
CA LEU A 317 -26.22 -6.64 14.89
C LEU A 317 -25.95 -5.50 13.91
N LEU A 318 -25.84 -5.80 12.62
CA LEU A 318 -25.61 -4.75 11.63
C LEU A 318 -26.81 -3.82 11.47
N THR A 319 -28.06 -4.34 11.46
CA THR A 319 -29.27 -3.52 11.41
C THR A 319 -29.29 -2.55 12.59
N GLN A 320 -29.04 -3.04 13.80
CA GLN A 320 -28.94 -2.19 14.98
C GLN A 320 -27.84 -1.13 14.86
N ALA A 321 -26.69 -1.47 14.28
CA ALA A 321 -25.60 -0.52 14.06
C ALA A 321 -25.95 0.53 13.00
N LEU A 322 -26.61 0.12 11.91
CA LEU A 322 -27.07 1.03 10.85
C LEU A 322 -28.05 2.06 11.41
N ASP A 323 -29.03 1.60 12.19
CA ASP A 323 -30.05 2.46 12.81
C ASP A 323 -29.43 3.40 13.86
N ARG A 324 -28.57 2.85 14.74
CA ARG A 324 -27.99 3.62 15.85
C ARG A 324 -26.98 4.67 15.40
N PHE A 325 -26.18 4.37 14.37
CA PHE A 325 -25.08 5.22 13.91
C PHE A 325 -25.38 5.94 12.60
N GLY A 326 -26.55 5.73 12.01
CA GLY A 326 -26.91 6.35 10.72
C GLY A 326 -25.94 5.98 9.58
N LEU A 327 -25.46 4.73 9.55
CA LEU A 327 -24.45 4.32 8.59
C LEU A 327 -25.02 4.25 7.18
N SER A 328 -24.26 4.74 6.19
CA SER A 328 -24.62 4.62 4.77
C SER A 328 -24.51 3.17 4.28
N ALA A 329 -25.19 2.84 3.17
CA ALA A 329 -25.03 1.54 2.50
C ALA A 329 -23.56 1.24 2.14
N ARG A 330 -22.79 2.26 1.77
CA ARG A 330 -21.36 2.13 1.50
C ARG A 330 -20.56 1.74 2.75
N ALA A 331 -20.91 2.31 3.90
CA ALA A 331 -20.32 1.95 5.19
C ALA A 331 -20.67 0.51 5.58
N ALA A 332 -21.91 0.06 5.34
CA ALA A 332 -22.30 -1.33 5.56
C ALA A 332 -21.47 -2.32 4.73
N HIS A 333 -21.28 -2.04 3.44
CA HIS A 333 -20.45 -2.88 2.57
C HIS A 333 -18.98 -2.94 3.04
N ARG A 334 -18.44 -1.83 3.59
CA ARG A 334 -17.10 -1.84 4.20
C ARG A 334 -17.04 -2.76 5.41
N VAL A 335 -18.01 -2.67 6.31
CA VAL A 335 -18.08 -3.54 7.49
C VAL A 335 -18.14 -5.01 7.07
N PHE A 336 -18.95 -5.37 6.07
CA PHE A 336 -19.02 -6.74 5.56
C PHE A 336 -17.68 -7.24 5.02
N ARG A 337 -16.99 -6.43 4.21
CA ARG A 337 -15.69 -6.80 3.63
C ARG A 337 -14.62 -6.98 4.70
N VAL A 338 -14.59 -6.10 5.71
CA VAL A 338 -13.67 -6.22 6.87
C VAL A 338 -14.00 -7.46 7.70
N ALA A 339 -15.28 -7.68 8.03
CA ALA A 339 -15.73 -8.85 8.78
C ALA A 339 -15.37 -10.17 8.06
N ARG A 340 -15.53 -10.20 6.73
CA ARG A 340 -15.11 -11.35 5.91
C ARG A 340 -13.60 -11.58 5.96
N THR A 341 -12.81 -10.52 5.99
CA THR A 341 -11.35 -10.62 6.13
C THR A 341 -10.96 -11.18 7.50
N ILE A 342 -11.61 -10.73 8.56
CA ILE A 342 -11.41 -11.26 9.93
C ILE A 342 -11.75 -12.75 9.96
N ALA A 343 -12.86 -13.17 9.36
CA ALA A 343 -13.22 -14.57 9.24
C ALA A 343 -12.17 -15.38 8.47
N CYS A 344 -11.61 -14.86 7.37
CA CYS A 344 -10.52 -15.51 6.64
C CYS A 344 -9.26 -15.69 7.50
N LEU A 345 -8.97 -14.77 8.42
CA LEU A 345 -7.83 -14.87 9.34
C LEU A 345 -8.07 -15.86 10.48
N LEU A 346 -9.30 -15.92 11.04
CA LEU A 346 -9.65 -16.80 12.17
C LEU A 346 -9.74 -18.26 11.78
N TYR A 347 -10.32 -18.56 10.63
CA TYR A 347 -10.55 -19.94 10.16
C TYR A 347 -9.43 -20.42 9.21
N THR A 348 -8.19 -20.01 9.47
CA THR A 348 -7.02 -20.43 8.68
C THR A 348 -6.39 -21.74 9.15
N SER A 349 -6.99 -22.42 10.14
CA SER A 349 -6.62 -23.78 10.56
C SER A 349 -7.31 -24.84 9.72
#